data_e8bc577a09b876619c5875dee46d5cd4
#
_entry.id   e8bc577a09b876619c5875dee46d5cd4
#
_cell.length_a   1.000
_cell.length_b   1.000
_cell.length_c   1.000
_cell.angle_alpha   90.00
_cell.angle_beta   90.00
_cell.angle_gamma   90.00
#
_symmetry.space_group_name_H-M   'P 1'
#
loop_
_entity.id
_entity.type
_entity.pdbx_description
1 polymer ?
#
loop_
_entity_poly.entity_id
_entity_poly.type
_entity_poly.pdbx_seq_one_letter_code
_entity_poly.pdbx_strand_id
1 'polypeptide(L)'
;MDKFDIYSQMLIETNKKFNLTSIDDKEGIRVKHFEDSLTILDYINKGLRVLDIGSGAGFPGIPLRIKKDFDLTLIDSVKKKVGFMEDVIKKLKLENTRAIHTRAEDFVKDHREEFDMVVSRAVANLSTLAEYSLPFLKIGGIFIAMKGPKAEEELKEAKNALDILGGELINIDTIDLHGNTRKNILIKKVRSCKKKYPRAQNKPKKNPL
;
A
#
# COMPACT_ATOMS: atom_id res chain seq x y z
N MET A 1 13.14 -15.19 -18.75
CA MET A 1 13.29 -13.92 -18.00
C MET A 1 12.31 -14.00 -16.84
N ASP A 2 12.78 -13.79 -15.63
CA ASP A 2 11.92 -13.80 -14.42
C ASP A 2 10.92 -12.61 -14.46
N LYS A 3 9.78 -12.76 -13.77
CA LYS A 3 8.77 -11.69 -13.71
C LYS A 3 9.33 -10.37 -13.13
N PHE A 4 10.23 -10.44 -12.17
CA PHE A 4 10.90 -9.27 -11.61
C PHE A 4 11.83 -8.58 -12.62
N ASP A 5 12.54 -9.34 -13.45
CA ASP A 5 13.38 -8.76 -14.53
C ASP A 5 12.53 -8.00 -15.54
N ILE A 6 11.40 -8.59 -15.96
CA ILE A 6 10.47 -7.95 -16.90
C ILE A 6 9.92 -6.66 -16.28
N TYR A 7 9.49 -6.71 -15.02
CA TYR A 7 8.95 -5.56 -14.30
C TYR A 7 9.98 -4.44 -14.14
N SER A 8 11.21 -4.79 -13.75
CA SER A 8 12.32 -3.83 -13.63
C SER A 8 12.61 -3.13 -14.95
N GLN A 9 12.68 -3.89 -16.07
CA GLN A 9 12.88 -3.33 -17.39
C GLN A 9 11.76 -2.37 -17.78
N MET A 10 10.48 -2.76 -17.61
CA MET A 10 9.33 -1.90 -17.88
C MET A 10 9.37 -0.62 -17.06
N LEU A 11 9.75 -0.71 -15.77
CA LEU A 11 9.86 0.45 -14.89
C LEU A 11 10.92 1.43 -15.36
N ILE A 12 12.13 0.95 -15.69
CA ILE A 12 13.23 1.78 -16.20
C ILE A 12 12.85 2.45 -17.52
N GLU A 13 12.28 1.71 -18.48
CA GLU A 13 11.88 2.24 -19.77
C GLU A 13 10.78 3.30 -19.67
N THR A 14 9.81 3.06 -18.79
CA THR A 14 8.70 4.00 -18.58
C THR A 14 9.15 5.22 -17.78
N ASN A 15 10.04 5.05 -16.81
CA ASN A 15 10.57 6.14 -15.98
C ASN A 15 11.33 7.19 -16.83
N LYS A 16 11.94 6.79 -17.97
CA LYS A 16 12.53 7.71 -18.95
C LYS A 16 11.51 8.66 -19.61
N LYS A 17 10.24 8.27 -19.65
CA LYS A 17 9.17 9.05 -20.30
C LYS A 17 8.43 9.95 -19.32
N PHE A 18 8.23 9.47 -18.09
CA PHE A 18 7.62 10.24 -17.01
C PHE A 18 8.01 9.63 -15.65
N ASN A 19 8.20 10.47 -14.64
CA ASN A 19 8.68 10.07 -13.31
C ASN A 19 7.67 9.19 -12.59
N LEU A 20 7.88 7.88 -12.61
CA LEU A 20 7.16 6.88 -11.80
C LEU A 20 7.79 6.76 -10.41
N THR A 21 9.12 6.79 -10.38
CA THR A 21 9.95 6.64 -9.19
C THR A 21 11.25 7.44 -9.35
N SER A 22 11.85 7.83 -8.22
CA SER A 22 13.19 8.44 -8.19
C SER A 22 14.34 7.42 -8.33
N ILE A 23 14.02 6.11 -8.38
CA ILE A 23 14.99 5.02 -8.48
C ILE A 23 14.94 4.50 -9.92
N ASP A 24 16.04 4.64 -10.65
CA ASP A 24 16.13 4.35 -12.09
C ASP A 24 17.18 3.29 -12.45
N ASP A 25 17.95 2.82 -11.47
CA ASP A 25 18.92 1.74 -11.64
C ASP A 25 18.36 0.37 -11.21
N LYS A 26 18.84 -0.68 -11.87
CA LYS A 26 18.33 -2.05 -11.67
C LYS A 26 18.52 -2.56 -10.24
N GLU A 27 19.66 -2.27 -9.62
CA GLU A 27 19.97 -2.71 -8.26
C GLU A 27 19.13 -1.95 -7.22
N GLY A 28 18.97 -0.64 -7.39
CA GLY A 28 18.10 0.16 -6.56
C GLY A 28 16.65 -0.30 -6.63
N ILE A 29 16.15 -0.65 -7.82
CA ILE A 29 14.81 -1.22 -7.99
C ILE A 29 14.69 -2.55 -7.27
N ARG A 30 15.68 -3.44 -7.41
CA ARG A 30 15.70 -4.74 -6.72
C ARG A 30 15.61 -4.58 -5.21
N VAL A 31 16.48 -3.76 -4.64
CA VAL A 31 16.59 -3.62 -3.17
C VAL A 31 15.48 -2.73 -2.61
N LYS A 32 15.34 -1.49 -3.13
CA LYS A 32 14.47 -0.47 -2.52
C LYS A 32 13.00 -0.57 -2.94
N HIS A 33 12.70 -1.37 -3.98
CA HIS A 33 11.32 -1.60 -4.39
C HIS A 33 10.90 -3.05 -4.18
N PHE A 34 11.59 -4.03 -4.77
CA PHE A 34 11.12 -5.42 -4.70
C PHE A 34 11.35 -6.04 -3.32
N GLU A 35 12.59 -6.06 -2.82
CA GLU A 35 12.91 -6.64 -1.52
C GLU A 35 12.19 -5.90 -0.38
N ASP A 36 12.16 -4.56 -0.44
CA ASP A 36 11.40 -3.74 0.49
C ASP A 36 9.91 -4.14 0.52
N SER A 37 9.28 -4.30 -0.65
CA SER A 37 7.89 -4.77 -0.75
C SER A 37 7.68 -6.16 -0.15
N LEU A 38 8.65 -7.05 -0.31
CA LEU A 38 8.57 -8.43 0.17
C LEU A 38 8.77 -8.58 1.68
N THR A 39 9.16 -7.52 2.39
CA THR A 39 9.30 -7.55 3.87
C THR A 39 8.00 -7.89 4.60
N ILE A 40 6.85 -7.75 3.94
CA ILE A 40 5.53 -8.08 4.49
C ILE A 40 4.94 -9.37 3.90
N LEU A 41 5.74 -10.13 3.14
CA LEU A 41 5.26 -11.31 2.42
C LEU A 41 4.63 -12.38 3.34
N ASP A 42 5.18 -12.56 4.53
CA ASP A 42 4.71 -13.59 5.47
C ASP A 42 3.30 -13.32 6.00
N TYR A 43 2.83 -12.08 5.95
CA TYR A 43 1.46 -11.72 6.32
C TYR A 43 0.43 -11.99 5.22
N ILE A 44 0.89 -12.24 3.98
CA ILE A 44 0.00 -12.51 2.84
C ILE A 44 -0.34 -13.99 2.80
N ASN A 45 -1.61 -14.33 2.95
CA ASN A 45 -2.13 -15.68 2.78
C ASN A 45 -2.91 -15.82 1.47
N LYS A 46 -3.02 -17.05 0.96
CA LYS A 46 -3.79 -17.33 -0.25
C LYS A 46 -5.25 -16.99 -0.06
N GLY A 47 -5.84 -16.36 -1.09
CA GLY A 47 -7.26 -16.03 -1.13
C GLY A 47 -7.67 -14.78 -0.36
N LEU A 48 -6.71 -14.04 0.22
CA LEU A 48 -7.01 -12.73 0.81
C LEU A 48 -7.43 -11.73 -0.26
N ARG A 49 -8.35 -10.83 0.09
CA ARG A 49 -8.65 -9.62 -0.67
C ARG A 49 -7.80 -8.47 -0.14
N VAL A 50 -6.81 -8.06 -0.91
CA VAL A 50 -5.83 -7.04 -0.52
C VAL A 50 -6.03 -5.77 -1.32
N LEU A 51 -6.03 -4.62 -0.64
CA LEU A 51 -6.04 -3.30 -1.25
C LEU A 51 -4.68 -2.62 -1.02
N ASP A 52 -4.05 -2.15 -2.09
CA ASP A 52 -2.86 -1.32 -2.04
C ASP A 52 -3.24 0.14 -2.32
N ILE A 53 -3.04 1.03 -1.34
CA ILE A 53 -3.44 2.44 -1.41
C ILE A 53 -2.25 3.33 -1.73
N GLY A 54 -2.36 4.09 -2.82
CA GLY A 54 -1.30 4.94 -3.32
C GLY A 54 -0.15 4.12 -3.87
N SER A 55 -0.49 3.07 -4.62
CA SER A 55 0.42 2.03 -5.11
C SER A 55 1.56 2.58 -5.98
N GLY A 56 1.43 3.78 -6.51
CA GLY A 56 2.45 4.40 -7.35
C GLY A 56 2.74 3.58 -8.59
N ALA A 57 3.96 3.07 -8.69
CA ALA A 57 4.34 2.16 -9.77
C ALA A 57 3.99 0.68 -9.44
N GLY A 58 3.09 0.41 -8.48
CA GLY A 58 2.62 -0.92 -8.12
C GLY A 58 3.28 -1.52 -6.87
N PHE A 59 3.78 -0.67 -5.96
CA PHE A 59 4.49 -1.09 -4.75
C PHE A 59 3.70 -0.78 -3.47
N PRO A 60 3.55 -1.75 -2.56
CA PRO A 60 4.17 -3.09 -2.54
C PRO A 60 3.37 -4.17 -3.28
N GLY A 61 2.16 -3.90 -3.77
CA GLY A 61 1.18 -4.90 -4.20
C GLY A 61 1.67 -5.85 -5.28
N ILE A 62 2.23 -5.35 -6.40
CA ILE A 62 2.66 -6.20 -7.53
C ILE A 62 3.78 -7.17 -7.15
N PRO A 63 4.88 -6.78 -6.46
CA PRO A 63 5.88 -7.72 -5.98
C PRO A 63 5.31 -8.85 -5.10
N LEU A 64 4.38 -8.51 -4.19
CA LEU A 64 3.69 -9.50 -3.35
C LEU A 64 2.87 -10.47 -4.20
N ARG A 65 2.12 -9.95 -5.18
CA ARG A 65 1.29 -10.76 -6.10
C ARG A 65 2.11 -11.68 -7.01
N ILE A 66 3.32 -11.28 -7.38
CA ILE A 66 4.25 -12.13 -8.12
C ILE A 66 4.65 -13.36 -7.30
N LYS A 67 4.79 -13.21 -5.97
CA LYS A 67 5.25 -14.26 -5.06
C LYS A 67 4.14 -15.12 -4.47
N LYS A 68 2.94 -14.57 -4.25
CA LYS A 68 1.81 -15.29 -3.63
C LYS A 68 0.50 -15.07 -4.41
N ASP A 69 -0.42 -16.02 -4.28
CA ASP A 69 -1.72 -15.99 -4.94
C ASP A 69 -2.79 -15.41 -4.00
N PHE A 70 -3.32 -14.21 -4.33
CA PHE A 70 -4.37 -13.50 -3.61
C PHE A 70 -5.05 -12.48 -4.52
N ASP A 71 -6.23 -11.99 -4.16
CA ASP A 71 -6.93 -10.95 -4.93
C ASP A 71 -6.35 -9.59 -4.62
N LEU A 72 -5.79 -8.91 -5.62
CA LEU A 72 -5.15 -7.61 -5.47
C LEU A 72 -5.91 -6.49 -6.19
N THR A 73 -6.27 -5.46 -5.44
CA THR A 73 -6.73 -4.19 -5.98
C THR A 73 -5.70 -3.10 -5.66
N LEU A 74 -5.22 -2.40 -6.69
CA LEU A 74 -4.29 -1.28 -6.54
C LEU A 74 -5.02 0.02 -6.87
N ILE A 75 -4.91 1.04 -6.03
CA ILE A 75 -5.49 2.35 -6.31
C ILE A 75 -4.43 3.46 -6.26
N ASP A 76 -4.50 4.36 -7.24
CA ASP A 76 -3.70 5.60 -7.26
C ASP A 76 -4.49 6.74 -7.90
N SER A 77 -4.26 7.96 -7.43
CA SER A 77 -4.91 9.17 -7.94
C SER A 77 -4.25 9.73 -9.21
N VAL A 78 -3.14 9.15 -9.66
CA VAL A 78 -2.38 9.59 -10.84
C VAL A 78 -2.61 8.63 -12.01
N LYS A 79 -3.40 9.04 -13.00
CA LYS A 79 -3.79 8.20 -14.15
C LYS A 79 -2.62 7.52 -14.87
N LYS A 80 -1.50 8.24 -15.05
CA LYS A 80 -0.31 7.67 -15.72
C LYS A 80 0.30 6.50 -14.95
N LYS A 81 0.28 6.55 -13.60
CA LYS A 81 0.75 5.46 -12.74
C LYS A 81 -0.16 4.23 -12.85
N VAL A 82 -1.46 4.47 -12.90
CA VAL A 82 -2.44 3.39 -13.09
C VAL A 82 -2.26 2.70 -14.43
N GLY A 83 -2.11 3.46 -15.53
CA GLY A 83 -1.83 2.88 -16.85
C GLY A 83 -0.56 2.03 -16.86
N PHE A 84 0.50 2.47 -16.19
CA PHE A 84 1.71 1.64 -16.02
C PHE A 84 1.42 0.33 -15.27
N MET A 85 0.67 0.39 -14.16
CA MET A 85 0.31 -0.82 -13.41
C MET A 85 -0.52 -1.79 -14.26
N GLU A 86 -1.47 -1.30 -15.05
CA GLU A 86 -2.27 -2.10 -15.98
C GLU A 86 -1.38 -2.80 -17.01
N ASP A 87 -0.40 -2.10 -17.59
CA ASP A 87 0.56 -2.67 -18.53
C ASP A 87 1.41 -3.78 -17.88
N VAL A 88 1.89 -3.57 -16.64
CA VAL A 88 2.64 -4.58 -15.89
C VAL A 88 1.77 -5.80 -15.58
N ILE A 89 0.55 -5.61 -15.08
CA ILE A 89 -0.42 -6.68 -14.78
C ILE A 89 -0.65 -7.54 -16.02
N LYS A 90 -0.91 -6.90 -17.16
CA LYS A 90 -1.12 -7.58 -18.45
C LYS A 90 0.13 -8.33 -18.91
N LYS A 91 1.30 -7.67 -18.87
CA LYS A 91 2.57 -8.25 -19.32
C LYS A 91 2.98 -9.47 -18.51
N LEU A 92 2.79 -9.40 -17.20
CA LEU A 92 3.15 -10.47 -16.27
C LEU A 92 2.05 -11.53 -16.11
N LYS A 93 0.89 -11.34 -16.77
CA LYS A 93 -0.29 -12.22 -16.68
C LYS A 93 -0.68 -12.47 -15.22
N LEU A 94 -0.83 -11.39 -14.44
CA LEU A 94 -1.26 -11.49 -13.05
C LEU A 94 -2.79 -11.59 -12.98
N GLU A 95 -3.29 -12.78 -12.75
CA GLU A 95 -4.72 -13.03 -12.55
C GLU A 95 -5.21 -12.38 -11.25
N ASN A 96 -6.51 -12.18 -11.08
CA ASN A 96 -7.12 -11.60 -9.89
C ASN A 96 -6.44 -10.31 -9.41
N THR A 97 -5.95 -9.50 -10.36
CA THR A 97 -5.21 -8.26 -10.09
C THR A 97 -5.76 -7.14 -10.96
N ARG A 98 -6.11 -6.00 -10.34
CA ARG A 98 -6.61 -4.83 -11.05
C ARG A 98 -6.03 -3.53 -10.49
N ALA A 99 -5.78 -2.56 -11.36
CA ALA A 99 -5.40 -1.21 -11.00
C ALA A 99 -6.54 -0.24 -11.33
N ILE A 100 -6.83 0.71 -10.45
CA ILE A 100 -7.97 1.62 -10.58
C ILE A 100 -7.52 3.06 -10.34
N HIS A 101 -7.82 3.94 -11.29
CA HIS A 101 -7.57 5.38 -11.15
C HIS A 101 -8.69 5.99 -10.29
N THR A 102 -8.41 6.18 -9.02
CA THR A 102 -9.37 6.73 -8.05
C THR A 102 -8.64 7.31 -6.84
N ARG A 103 -9.37 8.08 -6.04
CA ARG A 103 -8.94 8.47 -4.69
C ARG A 103 -9.55 7.55 -3.65
N ALA A 104 -8.86 7.35 -2.52
CA ALA A 104 -9.36 6.50 -1.43
C ALA A 104 -10.72 6.98 -0.91
N GLU A 105 -10.90 8.30 -0.77
CA GLU A 105 -12.16 8.89 -0.30
C GLU A 105 -13.34 8.74 -1.27
N ASP A 106 -13.09 8.45 -2.53
CA ASP A 106 -14.14 8.14 -3.51
C ASP A 106 -14.36 6.64 -3.62
N PHE A 107 -13.30 5.84 -3.65
CA PHE A 107 -13.38 4.40 -3.79
C PHE A 107 -14.09 3.71 -2.61
N VAL A 108 -13.95 4.26 -1.40
CA VAL A 108 -14.58 3.70 -0.18
C VAL A 108 -16.11 3.73 -0.19
N LYS A 109 -16.73 4.58 -1.04
CA LYS A 109 -18.20 4.71 -1.09
C LYS A 109 -18.86 3.37 -1.42
N ASP A 110 -18.22 2.60 -2.32
CA ASP A 110 -18.73 1.32 -2.81
C ASP A 110 -17.98 0.11 -2.25
N HIS A 111 -16.87 0.33 -1.52
CA HIS A 111 -15.95 -0.73 -1.09
C HIS A 111 -15.61 -0.69 0.41
N ARG A 112 -16.55 -0.22 1.24
CA ARG A 112 -16.35 -0.15 2.70
C ARG A 112 -16.38 -1.53 3.33
N GLU A 113 -15.41 -1.79 4.24
CA GLU A 113 -15.32 -3.05 5.01
C GLU A 113 -15.31 -4.30 4.11
N GLU A 114 -14.65 -4.21 2.96
CA GLU A 114 -14.63 -5.25 1.94
C GLU A 114 -13.32 -6.05 1.91
N PHE A 115 -12.22 -5.47 2.38
CA PHE A 115 -10.90 -6.07 2.27
C PHE A 115 -10.46 -6.75 3.57
N ASP A 116 -9.71 -7.85 3.42
CA ASP A 116 -9.10 -8.57 4.53
C ASP A 116 -7.81 -7.88 4.97
N MET A 117 -7.11 -7.25 4.01
CA MET A 117 -5.87 -6.52 4.26
C MET A 117 -5.80 -5.25 3.42
N VAL A 118 -5.25 -4.20 4.02
CA VAL A 118 -4.84 -2.98 3.31
C VAL A 118 -3.34 -2.79 3.51
N VAL A 119 -2.62 -2.49 2.44
CA VAL A 119 -1.20 -2.15 2.48
C VAL A 119 -0.98 -0.76 1.93
N SER A 120 0.01 -0.05 2.42
CA SER A 120 0.42 1.24 1.85
C SER A 120 1.88 1.53 2.17
N ARG A 121 2.60 2.12 1.20
CA ARG A 121 4.00 2.50 1.32
C ARG A 121 4.22 3.96 0.95
N ALA A 122 4.88 4.73 1.84
CA ALA A 122 5.41 6.09 1.56
C ALA A 122 4.42 7.14 1.03
N VAL A 123 3.13 7.06 1.38
CA VAL A 123 2.09 7.97 0.83
C VAL A 123 1.89 9.22 1.70
N ALA A 124 1.85 9.08 3.03
CA ALA A 124 1.59 10.14 4.00
C ALA A 124 2.00 9.72 5.42
N ASN A 125 1.82 10.59 6.41
CA ASN A 125 1.95 10.22 7.82
C ASN A 125 0.89 9.17 8.22
N LEU A 126 1.13 8.47 9.33
CA LEU A 126 0.31 7.35 9.75
C LEU A 126 -1.15 7.73 10.06
N SER A 127 -1.41 8.90 10.65
CA SER A 127 -2.78 9.37 10.92
C SER A 127 -3.59 9.49 9.64
N THR A 128 -3.01 10.09 8.60
CA THR A 128 -3.62 10.22 7.28
C THR A 128 -3.84 8.86 6.62
N LEU A 129 -2.83 7.98 6.69
CA LEU A 129 -2.93 6.64 6.11
C LEU A 129 -3.98 5.79 6.83
N ALA A 130 -4.07 5.88 8.15
CA ALA A 130 -5.10 5.19 8.92
C ALA A 130 -6.50 5.62 8.48
N GLU A 131 -6.71 6.93 8.25
CA GLU A 131 -8.00 7.44 7.78
C GLU A 131 -8.35 6.95 6.37
N TYR A 132 -7.36 6.83 5.47
CA TYR A 132 -7.57 6.28 4.13
C TYR A 132 -7.74 4.76 4.12
N SER A 133 -7.17 4.02 5.10
CA SER A 133 -7.05 2.55 5.05
C SER A 133 -8.11 1.83 5.88
N LEU A 134 -8.30 2.23 7.13
CA LEU A 134 -9.16 1.51 8.07
C LEU A 134 -10.63 1.40 7.62
N PRO A 135 -11.23 2.38 6.91
CA PRO A 135 -12.60 2.24 6.42
C PRO A 135 -12.84 1.11 5.41
N PHE A 136 -11.79 0.65 4.72
CA PHE A 136 -11.89 -0.45 3.75
C PHE A 136 -11.83 -1.83 4.38
N LEU A 137 -11.27 -1.93 5.59
CA LEU A 137 -11.05 -3.21 6.24
C LEU A 137 -12.33 -3.76 6.85
N LYS A 138 -12.55 -5.06 6.68
CA LYS A 138 -13.44 -5.85 7.52
C LYS A 138 -13.02 -5.74 8.98
N ILE A 139 -13.94 -5.94 9.91
CA ILE A 139 -13.58 -6.11 11.33
C ILE A 139 -12.72 -7.38 11.43
N GLY A 140 -11.58 -7.26 12.10
CA GLY A 140 -10.56 -8.31 12.16
C GLY A 140 -9.48 -8.22 11.06
N GLY A 141 -9.71 -7.43 10.01
CA GLY A 141 -8.73 -7.18 8.94
C GLY A 141 -7.53 -6.37 9.40
N ILE A 142 -6.45 -6.39 8.62
CA ILE A 142 -5.16 -5.83 9.01
C ILE A 142 -4.74 -4.73 8.03
N PHE A 143 -4.35 -3.58 8.55
CA PHE A 143 -3.64 -2.53 7.82
C PHE A 143 -2.14 -2.64 8.09
N ILE A 144 -1.32 -2.73 7.05
CA ILE A 144 0.14 -2.70 7.14
C ILE A 144 0.65 -1.40 6.52
N ALA A 145 1.17 -0.52 7.36
CA ALA A 145 1.83 0.71 6.94
C ALA A 145 3.35 0.49 6.88
N MET A 146 3.90 0.47 5.66
CA MET A 146 5.34 0.33 5.45
C MET A 146 6.02 1.69 5.62
N LYS A 147 6.85 1.79 6.65
CA LYS A 147 7.47 3.04 7.12
C LYS A 147 9.00 2.95 7.22
N GLY A 148 9.62 4.09 7.44
CA GLY A 148 11.03 4.23 7.75
C GLY A 148 11.27 4.39 9.26
N PRO A 149 12.46 4.91 9.65
CA PRO A 149 12.88 5.01 11.05
C PRO A 149 11.93 5.78 11.98
N LYS A 150 11.15 6.74 11.44
CA LYS A 150 10.22 7.57 12.23
C LYS A 150 8.87 6.92 12.55
N ALA A 151 8.72 5.62 12.29
CA ALA A 151 7.45 4.90 12.46
C ALA A 151 6.86 5.01 13.87
N GLU A 152 7.68 4.97 14.91
CA GLU A 152 7.22 5.07 16.31
C GLU A 152 6.75 6.47 16.69
N GLU A 153 7.39 7.51 16.14
CA GLU A 153 6.94 8.90 16.29
C GLU A 153 5.58 9.09 15.61
N GLU A 154 5.47 8.65 14.36
CA GLU A 154 4.21 8.69 13.61
C GLU A 154 3.09 7.89 14.31
N LEU A 155 3.42 6.77 14.94
CA LEU A 155 2.46 5.97 15.70
C LEU A 155 1.92 6.72 16.93
N LYS A 156 2.79 7.42 17.66
CA LYS A 156 2.37 8.24 18.80
C LYS A 156 1.41 9.35 18.36
N GLU A 157 1.71 10.02 17.24
CA GLU A 157 0.87 11.06 16.67
C GLU A 157 -0.47 10.50 16.14
N ALA A 158 -0.47 9.26 15.63
CA ALA A 158 -1.66 8.63 15.07
C ALA A 158 -2.62 8.04 16.12
N LYS A 159 -2.31 8.07 17.41
CA LYS A 159 -3.12 7.44 18.47
C LYS A 159 -4.58 7.88 18.42
N ASN A 160 -4.84 9.18 18.30
CA ASN A 160 -6.20 9.71 18.19
C ASN A 160 -6.92 9.22 16.92
N ALA A 161 -6.23 9.19 15.78
CA ALA A 161 -6.78 8.69 14.53
C ALA A 161 -7.16 7.20 14.63
N LEU A 162 -6.28 6.39 15.19
CA LEU A 162 -6.54 4.95 15.38
C LEU A 162 -7.75 4.71 16.28
N ASP A 163 -7.84 5.45 17.39
CA ASP A 163 -8.98 5.33 18.30
C ASP A 163 -10.30 5.73 17.60
N ILE A 164 -10.33 6.85 16.89
CA ILE A 164 -11.54 7.29 16.18
C ILE A 164 -11.95 6.29 15.09
N LEU A 165 -10.99 5.69 14.38
CA LEU A 165 -11.21 4.83 13.22
C LEU A 165 -11.37 3.35 13.57
N GLY A 166 -11.19 2.99 14.83
CA GLY A 166 -11.31 1.60 15.29
C GLY A 166 -10.11 0.75 14.90
N GLY A 167 -8.93 1.32 14.93
CA GLY A 167 -7.66 0.61 14.72
C GLY A 167 -6.94 0.34 16.03
N GLU A 168 -6.31 -0.82 16.15
CA GLU A 168 -5.49 -1.21 17.31
C GLU A 168 -4.14 -1.73 16.82
N LEU A 169 -3.06 -1.24 17.42
CA LEU A 169 -1.72 -1.71 17.10
C LEU A 169 -1.56 -3.18 17.49
N ILE A 170 -1.09 -4.01 16.55
CA ILE A 170 -0.71 -5.40 16.82
C ILE A 170 0.80 -5.48 17.09
N ASN A 171 1.59 -4.95 16.15
CA ASN A 171 3.04 -5.08 16.16
C ASN A 171 3.72 -4.00 15.31
N ILE A 172 5.02 -3.83 15.54
CA ILE A 172 5.94 -3.10 14.66
C ILE A 172 7.10 -4.02 14.35
N ASP A 173 7.20 -4.47 13.11
CA ASP A 173 8.35 -5.23 12.66
C ASP A 173 9.46 -4.28 12.26
N THR A 174 10.62 -4.50 12.82
CA THR A 174 11.83 -3.76 12.44
C THR A 174 12.72 -4.67 11.61
N ILE A 175 13.03 -4.24 10.39
CA ILE A 175 13.81 -4.99 9.42
C ILE A 175 15.01 -4.15 9.00
N ASP A 176 16.18 -4.75 8.99
CA ASP A 176 17.35 -4.18 8.33
C ASP A 176 17.36 -4.62 6.86
N LEU A 177 17.19 -3.66 5.97
CA LEU A 177 17.26 -3.88 4.53
C LEU A 177 18.55 -3.26 3.99
N HIS A 178 19.64 -4.04 3.96
CA HIS A 178 20.97 -3.60 3.50
C HIS A 178 21.44 -2.29 4.18
N GLY A 179 21.40 -2.26 5.53
CA GLY A 179 21.78 -1.10 6.33
C GLY A 179 20.71 0.01 6.41
N ASN A 180 19.54 -0.21 5.81
CA ASN A 180 18.41 0.73 5.88
C ASN A 180 17.31 0.16 6.75
N THR A 181 17.06 0.78 7.89
CA THR A 181 15.97 0.38 8.78
C THR A 181 14.61 0.61 8.12
N ARG A 182 13.80 -0.45 8.05
CA ARG A 182 12.38 -0.44 7.67
C ARG A 182 11.54 -0.85 8.86
N LYS A 183 10.36 -0.24 8.98
CA LYS A 183 9.40 -0.57 10.03
C LYS A 183 8.02 -0.78 9.41
N ASN A 184 7.47 -1.97 9.59
CA ASN A 184 6.13 -2.29 9.18
C ASN A 184 5.21 -2.21 10.39
N ILE A 185 4.28 -1.24 10.39
CA ILE A 185 3.31 -1.06 11.47
C ILE A 185 2.06 -1.85 11.12
N LEU A 186 1.70 -2.82 11.97
CA LEU A 186 0.54 -3.67 11.82
C LEU A 186 -0.60 -3.18 12.71
N ILE A 187 -1.72 -2.82 12.11
CA ILE A 187 -2.90 -2.30 12.81
C ILE A 187 -4.11 -3.17 12.47
N LYS A 188 -4.77 -3.71 13.49
CA LYS A 188 -5.99 -4.49 13.37
C LYS A 188 -7.22 -3.58 13.40
N LYS A 189 -8.17 -3.83 12.52
CA LYS A 189 -9.50 -3.21 12.59
C LYS A 189 -10.34 -3.93 13.64
N VAL A 190 -10.63 -3.29 14.76
CA VAL A 190 -11.36 -3.91 15.87
C VAL A 190 -12.82 -3.49 15.95
N ARG A 191 -13.19 -2.38 15.31
CA ARG A 191 -14.59 -1.91 15.24
C ARG A 191 -14.82 -1.04 14.01
N SER A 192 -16.06 -0.91 13.56
CA SER A 192 -16.44 -0.02 12.46
C SER A 192 -16.22 1.44 12.83
N CYS A 193 -15.86 2.26 11.84
CA CYS A 193 -15.77 3.70 11.98
C CYS A 193 -16.97 4.41 11.33
N LYS A 194 -17.22 5.66 11.73
CA LYS A 194 -18.32 6.46 11.21
C LYS A 194 -18.22 6.63 9.69
N LYS A 195 -19.35 6.60 8.98
CA LYS A 195 -19.44 6.72 7.50
C LYS A 195 -18.80 7.98 6.92
N LYS A 196 -18.62 9.06 7.71
CA LYS A 196 -17.94 10.28 7.30
C LYS A 196 -16.44 10.11 7.01
N TYR A 197 -15.85 8.99 7.41
CA TYR A 197 -14.44 8.68 7.16
C TYR A 197 -14.25 7.73 5.97
N PRO A 198 -13.21 7.92 5.14
CA PRO A 198 -12.30 9.06 5.14
C PRO A 198 -13.02 10.36 4.76
N ARG A 199 -12.54 11.47 5.32
CA ARG A 199 -13.04 12.81 4.99
C ARG A 199 -12.63 13.19 3.57
N ALA A 200 -13.56 13.78 2.82
CA ALA A 200 -13.35 14.17 1.42
C ALA A 200 -12.35 15.33 1.23
N GLN A 201 -12.00 15.63 -0.03
CA GLN A 201 -11.25 16.81 -0.45
C GLN A 201 -9.85 16.95 0.15
N ASN A 202 -9.12 15.83 0.27
CA ASN A 202 -7.80 15.79 0.90
C ASN A 202 -7.76 16.30 2.36
N LYS A 203 -8.88 16.36 3.06
CA LYS A 203 -8.91 16.75 4.48
C LYS A 203 -7.99 15.92 5.35
N PRO A 204 -7.91 14.57 5.18
CA PRO A 204 -6.98 13.77 5.97
C PRO A 204 -5.53 14.24 5.88
N LYS A 205 -5.11 14.68 4.69
CA LYS A 205 -3.73 15.16 4.46
C LYS A 205 -3.53 16.59 4.95
N LYS A 206 -4.52 17.47 4.79
CA LYS A 206 -4.43 18.89 5.18
C LYS A 206 -4.57 19.10 6.68
N ASN A 207 -5.37 18.29 7.33
CA ASN A 207 -5.68 18.35 8.76
C ASN A 207 -5.86 16.93 9.30
N PRO A 208 -4.77 16.19 9.58
CA PRO A 208 -4.82 14.83 10.13
C PRO A 208 -5.62 14.76 11.43
N LEU A 209 -6.18 13.56 11.76
CA LEU A 209 -6.94 13.30 13.00
C LEU A 209 -6.04 13.28 14.22
#